data_156948d33bdc5dd404309716da688551
#
_entry.id   156948d33bdc5dd404309716da688551
#
_cell.length_a   1.000
_cell.length_b   1.000
_cell.length_c   1.000
_cell.angle_alpha   90.00
_cell.angle_beta   90.00
_cell.angle_gamma   90.00
#
_symmetry.space_group_name_H-M   'P 1'
#
loop_
_entity.id
_entity.type
_entity.pdbx_description
1 polymer ?
#
loop_
_entity_poly.entity_id
_entity_poly.type
_entity_poly.pdbx_seq_one_letter_code
_entity_poly.pdbx_strand_id
1 'polypeptide(L)'
;MLNIRTLQILVEVARQGGFSRAAQTVHAVQPTVSKAVQAVEDRLGVRIFERANNGVRLTVEGEIVYRRALNILQEFEALEADVAALHKLEKGVLRIGFPPVARSEERRVGKECRSRW
;
A
#
# COMPACT_ATOMS: atom_id res chain seq x y z
N MET A 1 7.71 8.20 -10.17
CA MET A 1 6.65 8.84 -9.46
C MET A 1 6.06 7.96 -8.38
N LEU A 2 5.71 8.53 -7.26
CA LEU A 2 5.20 7.75 -6.15
C LEU A 2 3.69 7.62 -6.28
N ASN A 3 3.20 6.44 -6.42
CA ASN A 3 1.76 6.18 -6.48
C ASN A 3 1.49 4.78 -5.94
N ILE A 4 0.22 4.39 -5.92
CA ILE A 4 -0.17 3.10 -5.35
C ILE A 4 0.52 1.95 -6.06
N ARG A 5 0.60 2.02 -7.39
CA ARG A 5 1.21 0.94 -8.15
C ARG A 5 2.69 0.77 -7.80
N THR A 6 3.44 1.88 -7.68
CA THR A 6 4.85 1.78 -7.34
C THR A 6 5.03 1.23 -5.93
N LEU A 7 4.13 1.59 -5.00
CA LEU A 7 4.20 1.05 -3.65
C LEU A 7 3.90 -0.45 -3.64
N GLN A 8 2.95 -0.91 -4.44
CA GLN A 8 2.65 -2.33 -4.55
C GLN A 8 3.87 -3.08 -5.07
N ILE A 9 4.51 -2.52 -6.08
CA ILE A 9 5.69 -3.14 -6.67
C ILE A 9 6.82 -3.23 -5.62
N LEU A 10 7.04 -2.15 -4.90
CA LEU A 10 8.08 -2.09 -3.90
C LEU A 10 7.86 -3.14 -2.80
N VAL A 11 6.63 -3.27 -2.35
CA VAL A 11 6.29 -4.24 -1.33
C VAL A 11 6.53 -5.67 -1.85
N GLU A 12 6.20 -5.93 -3.11
CA GLU A 12 6.42 -7.26 -3.66
C GLU A 12 7.90 -7.59 -3.81
N VAL A 13 8.72 -6.61 -4.18
CA VAL A 13 10.16 -6.84 -4.26
C VAL A 13 10.68 -7.24 -2.87
N ALA A 14 10.21 -6.56 -1.84
CA ALA A 14 10.62 -6.87 -0.48
C ALA A 14 10.16 -8.28 -0.07
N ARG A 15 8.92 -8.62 -0.39
CA ARG A 15 8.39 -9.93 -0.03
C ARG A 15 9.08 -11.07 -0.75
N GLN A 16 9.32 -10.88 -2.05
CA GLN A 16 9.89 -11.94 -2.86
C GLN A 16 11.39 -12.01 -2.74
N GLY A 17 12.01 -10.95 -2.27
CA GLY A 17 13.46 -10.90 -2.15
C GLY A 17 14.19 -10.76 -3.47
N GLY A 18 13.51 -10.31 -4.52
CA GLY A 18 14.13 -10.14 -5.81
C GLY A 18 13.22 -9.48 -6.81
N PHE A 19 13.85 -8.83 -7.79
CA PHE A 19 13.10 -8.09 -8.81
C PHE A 19 12.37 -9.01 -9.79
N SER A 20 13.03 -10.09 -10.19
CA SER A 20 12.42 -11.00 -11.16
C SER A 20 11.18 -11.67 -10.62
N ARG A 21 11.26 -12.15 -9.38
CA ARG A 21 10.12 -12.81 -8.78
C ARG A 21 8.98 -11.83 -8.54
N ALA A 22 9.34 -10.62 -8.13
CA ALA A 22 8.31 -9.60 -7.93
C ALA A 22 7.62 -9.27 -9.24
N ALA A 23 8.39 -9.22 -10.33
CA ALA A 23 7.82 -8.92 -11.64
C ALA A 23 6.75 -9.94 -12.01
N GLN A 24 7.01 -11.21 -11.73
CA GLN A 24 6.03 -12.24 -12.00
C GLN A 24 4.76 -12.04 -11.18
N THR A 25 4.93 -11.71 -9.91
CA THR A 25 3.80 -11.54 -9.01
C THR A 25 2.91 -10.36 -9.43
N VAL A 26 3.51 -9.28 -9.88
CA VAL A 26 2.73 -8.10 -10.24
C VAL A 26 2.40 -8.05 -11.74
N HIS A 27 2.73 -9.13 -12.45
CA HIS A 27 2.42 -9.25 -13.87
C HIS A 27 3.06 -8.13 -14.69
N ALA A 28 4.35 -7.94 -14.47
CA ALA A 28 5.11 -6.92 -15.17
C ALA A 28 6.44 -7.51 -15.61
N VAL A 29 7.17 -6.76 -16.42
CA VAL A 29 8.52 -7.18 -16.79
C VAL A 29 9.50 -6.57 -15.82
N GLN A 30 10.65 -7.23 -15.66
CA GLN A 30 11.60 -6.79 -14.65
C GLN A 30 12.06 -5.34 -14.80
N PRO A 31 12.32 -4.83 -16.01
CA PRO A 31 12.70 -3.42 -16.14
C PRO A 31 11.65 -2.46 -15.59
N THR A 32 10.37 -2.81 -15.71
CA THR A 32 9.31 -1.97 -15.14
C THR A 32 9.41 -1.93 -13.63
N VAL A 33 9.68 -3.09 -13.01
CA VAL A 33 9.83 -3.19 -11.57
C VAL A 33 11.05 -2.39 -11.11
N SER A 34 12.17 -2.56 -11.81
CA SER A 34 13.41 -1.85 -11.47
C SER A 34 13.22 -0.35 -11.56
N LYS A 35 12.53 0.11 -12.59
CA LYS A 35 12.29 1.54 -12.75
C LYS A 35 11.38 2.09 -11.66
N ALA A 36 10.38 1.33 -11.28
CA ALA A 36 9.47 1.77 -10.23
C ALA A 36 10.22 1.94 -8.91
N VAL A 37 11.08 0.99 -8.57
CA VAL A 37 11.87 1.09 -7.35
C VAL A 37 12.84 2.26 -7.45
N GLN A 38 13.49 2.41 -8.61
CA GLN A 38 14.45 3.50 -8.80
C GLN A 38 13.76 4.85 -8.64
N ALA A 39 12.56 4.99 -9.15
CA ALA A 39 11.81 6.24 -9.04
C ALA A 39 11.54 6.59 -7.59
N VAL A 40 11.20 5.60 -6.78
CA VAL A 40 10.95 5.85 -5.35
C VAL A 40 12.25 6.23 -4.66
N GLU A 41 13.33 5.52 -4.98
CA GLU A 41 14.64 5.84 -4.40
C GLU A 41 15.08 7.25 -4.75
N ASP A 42 14.89 7.63 -6.01
CA ASP A 42 15.27 8.97 -6.46
C ASP A 42 14.43 10.03 -5.77
N ARG A 43 13.15 9.77 -5.64
CA ARG A 43 12.25 10.73 -5.01
C ARG A 43 12.58 10.95 -3.54
N LEU A 44 12.90 9.87 -2.84
CA LEU A 44 13.17 9.95 -1.42
C LEU A 44 14.62 10.18 -1.07
N GLY A 45 15.51 10.02 -2.06
CA GLY A 45 16.92 10.23 -1.83
C GLY A 45 17.59 9.18 -0.97
N VAL A 46 17.06 7.97 -0.95
CA VAL A 46 17.64 6.89 -0.16
C VAL A 46 17.66 5.60 -0.97
N ARG A 47 18.48 4.66 -0.52
CA ARG A 47 18.50 3.34 -1.10
C ARG A 47 17.53 2.49 -0.32
N ILE A 48 16.62 1.85 -1.01
CA ILE A 48 15.62 1.01 -0.36
C ILE A 48 16.09 -0.42 -0.28
N PHE A 49 16.76 -0.90 -1.32
CA PHE A 49 17.24 -2.28 -1.37
C PHE A 49 18.73 -2.35 -1.52
N GLU A 50 19.32 -3.40 -0.98
CA GLU A 50 20.73 -3.68 -1.16
C GLU A 50 20.89 -5.14 -1.54
N ARG A 51 22.02 -5.48 -2.11
CA ARG A 51 22.26 -6.83 -2.55
C ARG A 51 22.33 -7.78 -1.39
N ALA A 52 21.76 -8.96 -1.59
CA ALA A 52 21.83 -10.06 -0.64
C ALA A 52 22.24 -11.30 -1.41
N ASN A 53 22.47 -12.40 -0.72
CA ASN A 53 22.97 -13.59 -1.35
C ASN A 53 22.15 -14.07 -2.53
N ASN A 54 20.87 -14.13 -2.41
CA ASN A 54 20.02 -14.60 -3.47
C ASN A 54 19.01 -13.60 -3.93
N GLY A 55 19.41 -12.36 -3.99
CA GLY A 55 18.48 -11.31 -4.42
C GLY A 55 18.77 -10.02 -3.71
N VAL A 56 17.74 -9.44 -3.10
CA VAL A 56 17.87 -8.15 -2.42
C VAL A 56 17.21 -8.22 -1.06
N ARG A 57 17.61 -7.29 -0.22
CA ARG A 57 16.95 -7.13 1.07
C ARG A 57 16.81 -5.65 1.34
N LEU A 58 16.00 -5.29 2.30
CA LEU A 58 15.77 -3.89 2.63
C LEU A 58 16.95 -3.31 3.40
N THR A 59 17.28 -2.07 3.07
CA THR A 59 18.22 -1.29 3.89
C THR A 59 17.45 -0.82 5.12
N VAL A 60 18.14 -0.13 6.03
CA VAL A 60 17.48 0.45 7.20
C VAL A 60 16.41 1.44 6.74
N GLU A 61 16.76 2.29 5.80
CA GLU A 61 15.79 3.25 5.24
C GLU A 61 14.68 2.53 4.51
N GLY A 62 15.03 1.44 3.83
CA GLY A 62 14.05 0.64 3.12
C GLY A 62 13.02 0.03 4.04
N GLU A 63 13.42 -0.35 5.25
CA GLU A 63 12.46 -0.90 6.20
C GLU A 63 11.42 0.12 6.61
N ILE A 64 11.84 1.36 6.77
CA ILE A 64 10.91 2.43 7.09
C ILE A 64 9.93 2.64 5.95
N VAL A 65 10.45 2.70 4.73
CA VAL A 65 9.62 2.89 3.56
C VAL A 65 8.65 1.72 3.40
N TYR A 66 9.13 0.51 3.61
CA TYR A 66 8.32 -0.69 3.48
C TYR A 66 7.15 -0.69 4.46
N ARG A 67 7.42 -0.39 5.72
CA ARG A 67 6.36 -0.35 6.72
C ARG A 67 5.31 0.69 6.39
N ARG A 68 5.76 1.87 5.95
CA ARG A 68 4.81 2.91 5.59
C ARG A 68 4.03 2.55 4.35
N ALA A 69 4.69 1.90 3.39
CA ALA A 69 4.01 1.46 2.18
C ALA A 69 2.91 0.46 2.53
N LEU A 70 3.18 -0.47 3.44
CA LEU A 70 2.16 -1.41 3.87
C LEU A 70 0.97 -0.70 4.49
N ASN A 71 1.23 0.30 5.34
CA ASN A 71 0.15 1.05 5.96
C ASN A 71 -0.68 1.80 4.93
N ILE A 72 -0.02 2.41 3.95
CA ILE A 72 -0.72 3.15 2.90
C ILE A 72 -1.58 2.20 2.08
N LEU A 73 -1.04 1.04 1.73
CA LEU A 73 -1.79 0.07 0.95
C LEU A 73 -2.97 -0.48 1.71
N GLN A 74 -2.83 -0.69 3.02
CA GLN A 74 -3.94 -1.14 3.84
C GLN A 74 -5.03 -0.09 3.89
N GLU A 75 -4.65 1.19 4.01
CA GLU A 75 -5.63 2.26 4.02
C GLU A 75 -6.34 2.37 2.69
N PHE A 76 -5.60 2.15 1.60
CA PHE A 76 -6.19 2.19 0.29
C PHE A 76 -7.24 1.07 0.15
N GLU A 77 -6.91 -0.12 0.61
CA GLU A 77 -7.84 -1.25 0.58
C GLU A 77 -9.04 -0.99 1.47
N ALA A 78 -8.81 -0.37 2.62
CA ALA A 78 -9.89 -0.03 3.53
C ALA A 78 -10.86 0.97 2.89
N LEU A 79 -10.31 1.91 2.15
CA LEU A 79 -11.13 2.88 1.42
C LEU A 79 -12.03 2.15 0.44
N GLU A 80 -11.47 1.24 -0.33
CA GLU A 80 -12.24 0.50 -1.31
C GLU A 80 -13.30 -0.37 -0.66
N ALA A 81 -12.93 -1.02 0.45
CA ALA A 81 -13.84 -1.89 1.16
C ALA A 81 -15.01 -1.12 1.76
N ASP A 82 -14.71 0.04 2.32
CA ASP A 82 -15.75 0.86 2.94
C ASP A 82 -16.75 1.36 1.90
N VAL A 83 -16.26 1.77 0.75
CA VAL A 83 -17.13 2.23 -0.32
C VAL A 83 -17.95 1.08 -0.88
N ALA A 84 -17.33 -0.09 -1.03
CA ALA A 84 -18.03 -1.26 -1.53
C ALA A 84 -19.14 -1.69 -0.56
N ALA A 85 -18.87 -1.61 0.73
CA ALA A 85 -19.86 -1.97 1.73
C ALA A 85 -21.05 -1.02 1.68
N LEU A 86 -20.78 0.25 1.50
CA LEU A 86 -21.85 1.24 1.40
C LEU A 86 -22.68 0.99 0.15
N HIS A 87 -22.01 0.66 -0.95
CA HIS A 87 -22.70 0.39 -2.20
C HIS A 87 -23.60 -0.85 -2.07
N LYS A 88 -23.15 -1.85 -1.35
CA LYS A 88 -23.96 -3.01 -1.11
C LYS A 88 -25.19 -2.68 -0.31
N LEU A 89 -25.05 -1.84 0.69
CA LEU A 89 -26.18 -1.44 1.50
C LEU A 89 -27.21 -0.73 0.66
N GLU A 90 -26.75 0.13 -0.21
CA GLU A 90 -27.66 0.83 -1.07
C GLU A 90 -28.43 -0.08 -1.98
N LYS A 91 -27.83 -1.13 -2.41
CA LYS A 91 -28.46 -1.96 -3.26
C LYS A 91 -29.27 -2.89 -2.56
N GLY A 92 -29.06 -3.14 -1.47
CA GLY A 92 -29.60 -3.93 -0.79
C GLY A 92 -30.42 -4.03 -0.09
N VAL A 93 -30.52 -3.78 0.33
CA VAL A 93 -31.16 -4.28 1.00
C VAL A 93 -31.21 -4.12 2.25
N LEU A 94 -30.63 -3.65 2.69
CA LEU A 94 -30.61 -3.52 3.89
C LEU A 94 -31.20 -2.58 4.41
N ARG A 95 -31.77 -2.51 4.93
CA ARG A 95 -32.38 -1.61 5.45
C ARG A 95 -32.30 -1.51 6.72
N ILE A 96 -31.59 -1.79 7.20
CA ILE A 96 -31.53 -1.73 8.46
C ILE A 96 -31.16 -0.59 8.81
N GLY A 97 -31.23 0.03 8.45
CA GLY A 97 -30.94 0.97 8.82
C GLY A 97 -30.11 1.58 9.48
N PHE A 98 -29.70 1.99 9.64
CA PHE A 98 -28.98 2.54 10.42
C PHE A 98 -27.93 2.84 9.87
N PRO A 99 -27.63 3.57 9.83
CA PRO A 99 -26.73 4.14 9.33
C PRO A 99 -25.63 3.92 9.81
N PRO A 100 -25.09 3.67 9.35
CA PRO A 100 -24.00 3.26 9.76
C PRO A 100 -23.16 4.29 10.03
N VAL A 101 -23.17 4.91 9.91
CA VAL A 101 -22.36 5.76 10.12
C VAL A 101 -22.13 6.19 11.13
N ALA A 102 -22.33 6.40 11.40
CA ALA A 102 -22.13 6.73 12.35
C ALA A 102 -21.24 6.32 12.98
N ARG A 103 -21.06 6.14 13.12
CA ARG A 103 -20.26 5.81 13.64
C ARG A 103 -19.20 6.09 13.38
N SER A 104 -18.94 6.36 13.23
CA SER A 104 -17.96 6.61 12.98
C SER A 104 -17.34 7.26 13.11
N GLU A 105 -17.76 7.79 13.52
CA GLU A 105 -17.19 8.38 13.82
C GLU A 105 -16.67 8.26 14.43
N GLU A 106 -17.12 8.18 14.83
CA GLU A 106 -16.48 8.06 15.52
C GLU A 106 -15.50 7.63 15.56
N ARG A 107 -15.66 7.55 15.72
CA ARG A 107 -14.55 7.23 15.80
C ARG A 107 -13.66 7.55 15.33
N ARG A 108 -13.78 8.08 15.23
CA ARG A 108 -12.81 8.47 15.01
C ARG A 108 -12.30 8.95 14.70
N VAL A 109 -12.58 9.28 14.79
CA VAL A 109 -11.87 9.60 14.77
C VAL A 109 -11.29 9.75 14.67
N GLY A 110 -11.60 10.01 14.75
CA GLY A 110 -10.83 10.10 15.13
C GLY A 110 -10.16 10.13 14.83
N LYS A 111 -10.41 10.34 15.00
CA LYS A 111 -9.69 10.43 15.02
C LYS A 111 -9.09 10.63 14.61
N GLU A 112 -9.34 10.89 14.57
CA GLU A 112 -8.60 11.05 14.42
C GLU A 112 -7.99 11.20 13.83
N CYS A 113 -8.16 11.44 13.78
CA CYS A 113 -7.38 11.51 13.47
C CYS A 113 -6.92 11.80 12.89
N ARG A 114 -7.21 12.16 12.92
CA ARG A 114 -6.59 12.43 12.69
C ARG A 114 -5.86 12.77 12.39
N SER A 115 -5.77 12.92 12.28
CA SER A 115 -4.93 13.15 12.22
C SER A 115 -4.08 13.46 11.91
N ARG A 116 -4.19 13.75 12.07
CA ARG A 116 -3.41 14.11 11.95
C ARG A 116 -2.95 14.48 11.11
N TRP A 117 -2.74 14.77 10.57
CA TRP A 117 -2.23 15.14 9.85
C TRP A 117 -2.16 15.84 9.53
#